data_b2e1ad64d3e238517d251ebe04fb80f2
#
_entry.id   b2e1ad64d3e238517d251ebe04fb80f2
#
_cell.length_a   1.000
_cell.length_b   1.000
_cell.length_c   1.000
_cell.angle_alpha   90.00
_cell.angle_beta   90.00
_cell.angle_gamma   90.00
#
_symmetry.space_group_name_H-M   'P 1'
#
loop_
_entity.id
_entity.type
_entity.pdbx_description
1 polymer ?
#
loop_
_entity_poly.entity_id
_entity_poly.type
_entity_poly.pdbx_seq_one_letter_code
_entity_poly.pdbx_strand_id
1 'polypeptide(L)'
;MLLKTKYDLDNAREQYGKLVDKQARKVLVCAGTGCVAGGSLNIYQKLIETISAKGLECVMALADEPHDDDVHEGAIGVKRSGCHGFCEMGPLVRIEPEGWLYTKVKLDDVDEIVDKTICNGECVERLCYKKNGEIYRQQSEIPFYKMQQRIVLEHCGHIDATSIKEYLAIGGYRAFEKALLNMSPEDILNEMTESNLRGRGGGGFPLGRKWTSVAKQKSPTKYIVCNGDEGDPGAFMDRSIMEGDPHRLLEGMMIAGIATGAKEGYIYVRAEYPLAVSRLKGAIAQAEQFGLLGDNILGTDYSFRIHINRGAGAFVCGEGSALTASIEGKRGMPRVKPPRTVEHGLFNEPTVLNNVETLANVPVIINNGAKWFRSIGPENSPGTHFPQDSFWVKFMKNLATSTIQDLSSITTSPPEPIIAPTFFSESKSSWISRLGVTRQPPDGPPI
;
A
#
# COMPACT_ATOMS: atom_id res chain seq x y z
N MET A 1 11.04 14.58 -19.06
CA MET A 1 9.73 15.28 -19.34
C MET A 1 9.32 16.10 -18.13
N LEU A 2 8.88 17.36 -18.28
CA LEU A 2 8.35 18.20 -17.21
C LEU A 2 6.89 18.54 -17.52
N LEU A 3 5.97 18.11 -16.67
CA LEU A 3 4.52 18.29 -16.83
C LEU A 3 4.13 19.66 -16.25
N LYS A 4 3.91 20.64 -17.10
CA LYS A 4 3.59 22.02 -16.69
C LYS A 4 2.09 22.32 -16.70
N THR A 5 1.32 21.53 -17.41
CA THR A 5 -0.11 21.75 -17.61
C THR A 5 -0.89 20.44 -17.52
N LYS A 6 -2.20 20.55 -17.38
CA LYS A 6 -3.12 19.41 -17.51
C LYS A 6 -2.92 18.67 -18.84
N TYR A 7 -2.74 19.41 -19.93
CA TYR A 7 -2.54 18.82 -21.25
C TYR A 7 -1.28 17.94 -21.30
N ASP A 8 -0.16 18.41 -20.72
CA ASP A 8 1.07 17.61 -20.65
C ASP A 8 0.86 16.32 -19.87
N LEU A 9 0.10 16.38 -18.76
CA LEU A 9 -0.19 15.21 -17.94
C LEU A 9 -1.09 14.20 -18.66
N ASP A 10 -2.15 14.67 -19.34
CA ASP A 10 -3.04 13.81 -20.11
C ASP A 10 -2.31 13.17 -21.30
N ASN A 11 -1.49 13.95 -22.01
CA ASN A 11 -0.66 13.44 -23.09
C ASN A 11 0.36 12.38 -22.60
N ALA A 12 1.01 12.62 -21.46
CA ALA A 12 1.93 11.66 -20.88
C ALA A 12 1.23 10.33 -20.54
N ARG A 13 0.03 10.38 -19.95
CA ARG A 13 -0.76 9.18 -19.67
C ARG A 13 -1.08 8.40 -20.94
N GLU A 14 -1.52 9.09 -21.99
CA GLU A 14 -1.87 8.48 -23.27
C GLU A 14 -0.65 7.84 -23.93
N GLN A 15 0.46 8.57 -24.00
CA GLN A 15 1.69 8.07 -24.63
C GLN A 15 2.26 6.86 -23.87
N TYR A 16 2.39 6.94 -22.54
CA TYR A 16 2.87 5.80 -21.76
C TYR A 16 1.91 4.62 -21.82
N GLY A 17 0.59 4.87 -21.86
CA GLY A 17 -0.41 3.83 -22.06
C GLY A 17 -0.18 3.07 -23.37
N LYS A 18 -0.01 3.79 -24.49
CA LYS A 18 0.29 3.20 -25.81
C LYS A 18 1.56 2.33 -25.78
N LEU A 19 2.63 2.81 -25.16
CA LEU A 19 3.88 2.04 -25.06
C LEU A 19 3.73 0.77 -24.19
N VAL A 20 2.91 0.84 -23.16
CA VAL A 20 2.60 -0.34 -22.31
C VAL A 20 1.73 -1.34 -23.08
N ASP A 21 0.78 -0.87 -23.89
CA ASP A 21 -0.14 -1.72 -24.67
C ASP A 21 0.55 -2.44 -25.84
N LYS A 22 1.65 -1.90 -26.39
CA LYS A 22 2.48 -2.56 -27.41
C LYS A 22 3.21 -3.81 -26.90
N GLN A 23 3.33 -3.97 -25.58
CA GLN A 23 3.97 -5.15 -25.00
C GLN A 23 3.04 -6.35 -25.09
N ALA A 24 3.38 -7.32 -25.91
CA ALA A 24 2.57 -8.55 -26.09
C ALA A 24 2.42 -9.36 -24.81
N ARG A 25 3.46 -9.35 -23.98
CA ARG A 25 3.44 -9.96 -22.65
C ARG A 25 4.18 -9.10 -21.63
N LYS A 26 3.72 -9.14 -20.38
CA LYS A 26 4.40 -8.57 -19.24
C LYS A 26 4.76 -9.67 -18.26
N VAL A 27 6.03 -9.74 -17.89
CA VAL A 27 6.57 -10.64 -16.87
C VAL A 27 6.77 -9.83 -15.60
N LEU A 28 5.86 -9.98 -14.66
CA LEU A 28 5.82 -9.21 -13.41
C LEU A 28 6.47 -10.04 -12.29
N VAL A 29 7.71 -9.72 -11.99
CA VAL A 29 8.47 -10.36 -10.92
C VAL A 29 8.17 -9.65 -9.60
N CYS A 30 7.66 -10.38 -8.62
CA CYS A 30 7.39 -9.80 -7.31
C CYS A 30 8.69 -9.29 -6.66
N ALA A 31 8.76 -7.99 -6.44
CA ALA A 31 9.89 -7.30 -5.84
C ALA A 31 9.55 -6.69 -4.46
N GLY A 32 8.56 -7.25 -3.75
CA GLY A 32 8.33 -6.98 -2.33
C GLY A 32 9.35 -7.69 -1.45
N THR A 33 9.56 -7.19 -0.25
CA THR A 33 10.63 -7.62 0.68
C THR A 33 10.77 -9.14 0.82
N GLY A 34 9.66 -9.89 0.95
CA GLY A 34 9.72 -11.35 1.12
C GLY A 34 10.26 -12.08 -0.10
N CYS A 35 9.83 -11.70 -1.32
CA CYS A 35 10.33 -12.31 -2.55
C CYS A 35 11.77 -11.88 -2.87
N VAL A 36 12.13 -10.63 -2.56
CA VAL A 36 13.51 -10.14 -2.70
C VAL A 36 14.47 -10.95 -1.82
N ALA A 37 14.10 -11.22 -0.57
CA ALA A 37 14.85 -12.10 0.32
C ALA A 37 14.98 -13.54 -0.22
N GLY A 38 13.98 -13.99 -0.99
CA GLY A 38 13.99 -15.29 -1.69
C GLY A 38 14.72 -15.27 -3.04
N GLY A 39 15.39 -14.18 -3.42
CA GLY A 39 16.21 -14.08 -4.64
C GLY A 39 15.45 -13.66 -5.90
N SER A 40 14.27 -13.07 -5.78
CA SER A 40 13.46 -12.67 -6.95
C SER A 40 14.15 -11.66 -7.87
N LEU A 41 15.05 -10.82 -7.36
CA LEU A 41 15.80 -9.89 -8.21
C LEU A 41 16.83 -10.61 -9.11
N ASN A 42 17.38 -11.75 -8.68
CA ASN A 42 18.24 -12.57 -9.53
C ASN A 42 17.41 -13.24 -10.64
N ILE A 43 16.19 -13.68 -10.31
CA ILE A 43 15.24 -14.20 -11.30
C ILE A 43 14.88 -13.12 -12.33
N TYR A 44 14.60 -11.89 -11.87
CA TYR A 44 14.33 -10.73 -12.74
C TYR A 44 15.50 -10.49 -13.72
N GLN A 45 16.72 -10.47 -13.21
CA GLN A 45 17.90 -10.23 -14.04
C GLN A 45 18.10 -11.37 -15.05
N LYS A 46 18.01 -12.62 -14.64
CA LYS A 46 18.15 -13.77 -15.55
C LYS A 46 17.05 -13.82 -16.62
N LEU A 47 15.81 -13.42 -16.30
CA LEU A 47 14.72 -13.30 -17.28
C LEU A 47 15.10 -12.33 -18.40
N ILE A 48 15.62 -11.15 -18.06
CA ILE A 48 16.06 -10.14 -19.03
C ILE A 48 17.16 -10.71 -19.94
N GLU A 49 18.18 -11.32 -19.36
CA GLU A 49 19.31 -11.90 -20.08
C GLU A 49 18.84 -13.01 -21.03
N THR A 50 17.99 -13.92 -20.55
CA THR A 50 17.49 -15.05 -21.33
C THR A 50 16.57 -14.60 -22.47
N ILE A 51 15.64 -13.65 -22.22
CA ILE A 51 14.75 -13.09 -23.25
C ILE A 51 15.57 -12.38 -24.33
N SER A 52 16.53 -11.55 -23.93
CA SER A 52 17.43 -10.84 -24.86
C SER A 52 18.28 -11.80 -25.69
N ALA A 53 18.78 -12.89 -25.09
CA ALA A 53 19.53 -13.92 -25.78
C ALA A 53 18.72 -14.69 -26.85
N LYS A 54 17.39 -14.71 -26.74
CA LYS A 54 16.47 -15.26 -27.76
C LYS A 54 16.21 -14.25 -28.90
N GLY A 55 16.79 -13.04 -28.86
CA GLY A 55 16.56 -12.00 -29.85
C GLY A 55 15.19 -11.30 -29.74
N LEU A 56 14.52 -11.44 -28.61
CA LEU A 56 13.27 -10.75 -28.31
C LEU A 56 13.54 -9.39 -27.71
N GLU A 57 12.76 -8.38 -28.08
CA GLU A 57 12.83 -7.06 -27.45
C GLU A 57 12.34 -7.14 -25.99
N CYS A 58 13.20 -6.72 -25.06
CA CYS A 58 12.94 -6.74 -23.63
C CYS A 58 12.82 -5.32 -23.08
N VAL A 59 11.64 -4.91 -22.67
CA VAL A 59 11.33 -3.57 -22.12
C VAL A 59 11.37 -3.62 -20.60
N MET A 60 12.44 -3.11 -20.00
CA MET A 60 12.62 -2.99 -18.55
C MET A 60 12.06 -1.68 -18.02
N ALA A 61 12.26 -0.58 -18.74
CA ALA A 61 11.83 0.77 -18.39
C ALA A 61 11.40 1.52 -19.64
N LEU A 62 10.42 2.42 -19.47
CA LEU A 62 9.99 3.34 -20.53
C LEU A 62 10.92 4.56 -20.58
N ALA A 63 11.06 5.21 -21.73
CA ALA A 63 11.86 6.42 -21.91
C ALA A 63 11.27 7.60 -21.10
N ASP A 64 12.11 8.60 -20.76
CA ASP A 64 11.63 9.79 -20.03
C ASP A 64 10.81 10.73 -20.93
N GLU A 65 11.14 10.77 -22.21
CA GLU A 65 10.35 11.42 -23.25
C GLU A 65 9.87 10.32 -24.19
N PRO A 66 8.58 9.93 -24.11
CA PRO A 66 8.07 8.79 -24.85
C PRO A 66 7.87 9.12 -26.32
N HIS A 67 8.37 8.25 -27.19
CA HIS A 67 8.12 8.25 -28.62
C HIS A 67 7.50 6.93 -29.05
N ASP A 68 6.70 6.96 -30.10
CA ASP A 68 6.00 5.74 -30.56
C ASP A 68 6.95 4.60 -30.92
N ASP A 69 8.17 4.92 -31.36
CA ASP A 69 9.18 3.93 -31.76
C ASP A 69 10.02 3.38 -30.59
N ASP A 70 9.82 3.88 -29.37
CA ASP A 70 10.56 3.41 -28.17
C ASP A 70 10.24 1.97 -27.79
N VAL A 71 9.08 1.47 -28.19
CA VAL A 71 8.61 0.08 -27.95
C VAL A 71 7.96 -0.43 -29.22
N HIS A 72 8.41 -1.57 -29.74
CA HIS A 72 7.81 -2.21 -30.90
C HIS A 72 6.65 -3.13 -30.50
N GLU A 73 5.73 -3.35 -31.45
CA GLU A 73 4.67 -4.33 -31.26
C GLU A 73 5.23 -5.73 -31.02
N GLY A 74 4.77 -6.39 -29.98
CA GLY A 74 5.26 -7.73 -29.64
C GLY A 74 6.41 -7.74 -28.60
N ALA A 75 6.89 -6.60 -28.16
CA ALA A 75 7.92 -6.51 -27.11
C ALA A 75 7.48 -7.19 -25.80
N ILE A 76 8.45 -7.67 -25.02
CA ILE A 76 8.22 -8.31 -23.73
C ILE A 76 8.58 -7.35 -22.59
N GLY A 77 7.60 -6.94 -21.82
CA GLY A 77 7.84 -6.15 -20.61
C GLY A 77 8.33 -7.02 -19.46
N VAL A 78 9.48 -6.72 -18.87
CA VAL A 78 9.94 -7.40 -17.64
C VAL A 78 10.01 -6.37 -16.52
N LYS A 79 9.16 -6.55 -15.49
CA LYS A 79 8.85 -5.50 -14.49
C LYS A 79 9.06 -5.98 -13.05
N ARG A 80 9.49 -5.06 -12.19
CA ARG A 80 9.61 -5.27 -10.73
C ARG A 80 8.33 -4.83 -10.05
N SER A 81 7.38 -5.75 -9.95
CA SER A 81 6.07 -5.44 -9.38
C SER A 81 6.10 -5.31 -7.85
N GLY A 82 5.10 -4.64 -7.30
CA GLY A 82 4.82 -4.63 -5.87
C GLY A 82 4.48 -6.02 -5.33
N CYS A 83 4.34 -6.12 -4.01
CA CYS A 83 4.03 -7.39 -3.35
C CYS A 83 2.67 -7.94 -3.80
N HIS A 84 2.64 -9.19 -4.27
CA HIS A 84 1.40 -9.88 -4.63
C HIS A 84 0.58 -10.34 -3.42
N GLY A 85 1.15 -10.26 -2.20
CA GLY A 85 0.48 -10.66 -0.95
C GLY A 85 0.50 -12.17 -0.67
N PHE A 86 1.28 -12.95 -1.41
CA PHE A 86 1.36 -14.41 -1.25
C PHE A 86 2.80 -14.87 -0.96
N CYS A 87 3.44 -14.22 0.01
CA CYS A 87 4.87 -14.36 0.30
C CYS A 87 5.29 -15.80 0.64
N GLU A 88 4.40 -16.61 1.25
CA GLU A 88 4.65 -18.03 1.54
C GLU A 88 4.97 -18.84 0.27
N MET A 89 4.41 -18.41 -0.85
CA MET A 89 4.59 -19.04 -2.16
C MET A 89 5.63 -18.35 -3.04
N GLY A 90 6.37 -17.39 -2.50
CA GLY A 90 7.43 -16.67 -3.22
C GLY A 90 8.70 -17.51 -3.44
N PRO A 91 9.56 -17.07 -4.36
CA PRO A 91 9.41 -15.99 -5.34
C PRO A 91 8.26 -16.19 -6.33
N LEU A 92 7.55 -15.09 -6.66
CA LEU A 92 6.40 -15.11 -7.55
C LEU A 92 6.73 -14.41 -8.87
N VAL A 93 6.28 -15.02 -9.96
CA VAL A 93 6.32 -14.43 -11.31
C VAL A 93 4.92 -14.51 -11.92
N ARG A 94 4.37 -13.36 -12.31
CA ARG A 94 3.07 -13.28 -12.98
C ARG A 94 3.26 -12.96 -14.45
N ILE A 95 2.45 -13.59 -15.29
CA ILE A 95 2.46 -13.40 -16.74
C ILE A 95 1.13 -12.74 -17.15
N GLU A 96 1.22 -11.62 -17.83
CA GLU A 96 0.10 -10.93 -18.45
C GLU A 96 0.22 -11.02 -19.97
N PRO A 97 -0.89 -11.12 -20.74
CA PRO A 97 -2.27 -10.95 -20.29
C PRO A 97 -2.94 -12.21 -19.73
N GLU A 98 -2.30 -13.38 -19.76
CA GLU A 98 -2.90 -14.66 -19.38
C GLU A 98 -3.30 -14.73 -17.89
N GLY A 99 -2.72 -13.88 -17.05
CA GLY A 99 -2.95 -13.84 -15.60
C GLY A 99 -2.33 -15.02 -14.84
N TRP A 100 -1.41 -15.79 -15.48
CA TRP A 100 -0.76 -16.94 -14.85
C TRP A 100 0.15 -16.51 -13.71
N LEU A 101 0.09 -17.26 -12.60
CA LEU A 101 0.95 -17.01 -11.45
C LEU A 101 1.84 -18.22 -11.17
N TYR A 102 3.14 -18.04 -11.39
CA TYR A 102 4.17 -19.00 -11.02
C TYR A 102 4.64 -18.78 -9.60
N THR A 103 4.76 -19.85 -8.85
CA THR A 103 5.07 -19.87 -7.42
C THR A 103 6.39 -20.61 -7.16
N LYS A 104 7.11 -20.21 -6.11
CA LYS A 104 8.39 -20.82 -5.70
C LYS A 104 9.40 -20.92 -6.84
N VAL A 105 9.39 -19.91 -7.71
CA VAL A 105 10.27 -19.86 -8.89
C VAL A 105 11.73 -19.80 -8.47
N LYS A 106 12.57 -20.58 -9.12
CA LYS A 106 14.03 -20.64 -8.94
C LYS A 106 14.74 -20.13 -10.19
N LEU A 107 16.03 -19.84 -10.07
CA LEU A 107 16.84 -19.43 -11.21
C LEU A 107 16.84 -20.45 -12.35
N ASP A 108 16.86 -21.74 -12.02
CA ASP A 108 16.86 -22.84 -13.00
C ASP A 108 15.53 -22.96 -13.78
N ASP A 109 14.45 -22.37 -13.26
CA ASP A 109 13.15 -22.37 -13.90
C ASP A 109 13.02 -21.32 -15.03
N VAL A 110 13.93 -20.33 -15.05
CA VAL A 110 13.84 -19.17 -15.96
C VAL A 110 13.90 -19.59 -17.41
N ASP A 111 14.81 -20.48 -17.76
CA ASP A 111 14.97 -20.94 -19.16
C ASP A 111 13.69 -21.63 -19.65
N GLU A 112 13.06 -22.48 -18.81
CA GLU A 112 11.77 -23.10 -19.15
C GLU A 112 10.62 -22.09 -19.25
N ILE A 113 10.59 -21.08 -18.38
CA ILE A 113 9.59 -20.00 -18.44
C ILE A 113 9.73 -19.23 -19.77
N VAL A 114 10.95 -18.89 -20.16
CA VAL A 114 11.18 -18.16 -21.41
C VAL A 114 10.81 -19.03 -22.61
N ASP A 115 11.29 -20.27 -22.69
CA ASP A 115 11.04 -21.15 -23.83
C ASP A 115 9.54 -21.49 -23.98
N LYS A 116 8.90 -21.95 -22.90
CA LYS A 116 7.49 -22.36 -22.97
C LYS A 116 6.53 -21.18 -22.97
N THR A 117 6.70 -20.26 -22.00
CA THR A 117 5.69 -19.21 -21.81
C THR A 117 5.92 -18.04 -22.76
N ILE A 118 7.13 -17.53 -22.84
CA ILE A 118 7.39 -16.31 -23.63
C ILE A 118 7.41 -16.64 -25.11
N CYS A 119 8.15 -17.67 -25.52
CA CYS A 119 8.29 -18.04 -26.94
C CYS A 119 7.09 -18.79 -27.48
N ASN A 120 6.54 -19.77 -26.75
CA ASN A 120 5.51 -20.68 -27.26
C ASN A 120 4.08 -20.38 -26.76
N GLY A 121 3.91 -19.50 -25.74
CA GLY A 121 2.60 -19.19 -25.16
C GLY A 121 1.99 -20.34 -24.34
N GLU A 122 2.83 -21.21 -23.76
CA GLU A 122 2.42 -22.36 -22.98
C GLU A 122 2.63 -22.14 -21.47
N CYS A 123 1.67 -22.58 -20.65
CA CYS A 123 1.79 -22.48 -19.21
C CYS A 123 2.74 -23.55 -18.65
N VAL A 124 3.65 -23.15 -17.77
CA VAL A 124 4.52 -24.07 -17.01
C VAL A 124 3.77 -24.58 -15.78
N GLU A 125 2.90 -25.58 -15.95
CA GLU A 125 1.97 -26.06 -14.91
C GLU A 125 2.63 -26.53 -13.61
N ARG A 126 3.90 -27.02 -13.66
CA ARG A 126 4.61 -27.42 -12.45
C ARG A 126 4.88 -26.26 -11.50
N LEU A 127 4.96 -25.02 -12.03
CA LEU A 127 5.18 -23.80 -11.26
C LEU A 127 3.88 -23.14 -10.78
N CYS A 128 2.72 -23.60 -11.29
CA CYS A 128 1.43 -23.10 -10.84
C CYS A 128 1.09 -23.55 -9.41
N TYR A 129 0.30 -22.75 -8.71
CA TYR A 129 -0.18 -23.11 -7.38
C TYR A 129 -1.04 -24.37 -7.40
N LYS A 130 -0.79 -25.29 -6.45
CA LYS A 130 -1.52 -26.55 -6.32
C LYS A 130 -2.12 -26.66 -4.92
N LYS A 131 -3.40 -27.07 -4.87
CA LYS A 131 -4.10 -27.36 -3.62
C LYS A 131 -5.09 -28.50 -3.82
N ASN A 132 -5.08 -29.49 -2.94
CA ASN A 132 -5.99 -30.65 -2.97
C ASN A 132 -6.05 -31.38 -4.33
N GLY A 133 -4.94 -31.46 -5.07
CA GLY A 133 -4.86 -32.09 -6.39
C GLY A 133 -5.27 -31.18 -7.56
N GLU A 134 -5.80 -30.00 -7.30
CA GLU A 134 -6.14 -29.02 -8.33
C GLU A 134 -4.97 -28.09 -8.63
N ILE A 135 -4.82 -27.71 -9.92
CA ILE A 135 -3.81 -26.77 -10.41
C ILE A 135 -4.52 -25.47 -10.78
N TYR A 136 -4.08 -24.37 -10.16
CA TYR A 136 -4.58 -23.04 -10.42
C TYR A 136 -3.56 -22.29 -11.27
N ARG A 137 -3.89 -22.05 -12.54
CA ARG A 137 -3.00 -21.33 -13.48
C ARG A 137 -3.08 -19.83 -13.27
N GLN A 138 -4.30 -19.30 -13.20
CA GLN A 138 -4.54 -17.87 -13.04
C GLN A 138 -4.53 -17.46 -11.56
N GLN A 139 -3.95 -16.28 -11.27
CA GLN A 139 -3.94 -15.73 -9.91
C GLN A 139 -5.35 -15.55 -9.36
N SER A 140 -6.29 -15.10 -10.18
CA SER A 140 -7.69 -14.86 -9.80
C SER A 140 -8.45 -16.12 -9.40
N GLU A 141 -8.02 -17.30 -9.86
CA GLU A 141 -8.65 -18.58 -9.55
C GLU A 141 -8.20 -19.15 -8.20
N ILE A 142 -7.01 -18.76 -7.72
CA ILE A 142 -6.47 -19.24 -6.46
C ILE A 142 -7.42 -18.85 -5.32
N PRO A 143 -7.87 -19.80 -4.47
CA PRO A 143 -8.88 -19.54 -3.42
C PRO A 143 -8.53 -18.37 -2.50
N PHE A 144 -7.22 -18.14 -2.23
CA PHE A 144 -6.74 -17.02 -1.45
C PHE A 144 -7.05 -15.67 -2.12
N TYR A 145 -6.90 -15.54 -3.44
CA TYR A 145 -7.17 -14.31 -4.18
C TYR A 145 -8.62 -14.15 -4.58
N LYS A 146 -9.29 -15.25 -4.93
CA LYS A 146 -10.69 -15.25 -5.40
C LYS A 146 -11.65 -14.55 -4.44
N MET A 147 -11.33 -14.58 -3.13
CA MET A 147 -12.15 -13.95 -2.10
C MET A 147 -11.68 -12.53 -1.72
N GLN A 148 -10.72 -11.95 -2.44
CA GLN A 148 -10.20 -10.62 -2.19
C GLN A 148 -10.68 -9.63 -3.25
N GLN A 149 -11.20 -8.49 -2.79
CA GLN A 149 -11.36 -7.29 -3.59
C GLN A 149 -10.30 -6.29 -3.11
N ARG A 150 -9.29 -6.06 -3.94
CA ARG A 150 -8.18 -5.16 -3.60
C ARG A 150 -8.52 -3.76 -4.07
N ILE A 151 -8.60 -2.80 -3.15
CA ILE A 151 -8.81 -1.39 -3.44
C ILE A 151 -7.47 -0.67 -3.41
N VAL A 152 -6.84 -0.65 -2.25
CA VAL A 152 -5.57 0.07 -2.04
C VAL A 152 -4.38 -0.67 -2.66
N LEU A 153 -4.42 -1.99 -2.72
CA LEU A 153 -3.37 -2.84 -3.31
C LEU A 153 -3.69 -3.29 -4.74
N GLU A 154 -4.62 -2.64 -5.44
CA GLU A 154 -5.04 -3.07 -6.78
C GLU A 154 -3.91 -3.09 -7.80
N HIS A 155 -2.97 -2.14 -7.73
CA HIS A 155 -1.83 -2.05 -8.63
C HIS A 155 -0.66 -2.97 -8.23
N CYS A 156 -0.64 -3.45 -6.97
CA CYS A 156 0.41 -4.34 -6.49
C CYS A 156 0.38 -5.67 -7.23
N GLY A 157 1.46 -5.97 -7.94
CA GLY A 157 1.56 -7.15 -8.80
C GLY A 157 1.15 -6.92 -10.25
N HIS A 158 0.81 -5.68 -10.66
CA HIS A 158 0.35 -5.34 -12.00
C HIS A 158 1.20 -4.29 -12.74
N ILE A 159 1.92 -3.46 -12.01
CA ILE A 159 2.80 -2.42 -12.56
C ILE A 159 4.23 -2.53 -12.02
N ASP A 160 5.18 -1.88 -12.67
CA ASP A 160 6.50 -1.67 -12.09
C ASP A 160 6.42 -0.63 -10.96
N ALA A 161 6.62 -1.11 -9.73
CA ALA A 161 6.56 -0.28 -8.52
C ALA A 161 7.66 0.80 -8.44
N THR A 162 8.63 0.80 -9.37
CA THR A 162 9.72 1.78 -9.43
C THR A 162 9.53 2.85 -10.49
N SER A 163 8.37 2.86 -11.19
CA SER A 163 8.18 3.66 -12.40
C SER A 163 6.95 4.55 -12.30
N ILE A 164 7.16 5.86 -12.24
CA ILE A 164 6.08 6.84 -12.39
C ILE A 164 5.36 6.72 -13.74
N LYS A 165 6.08 6.27 -14.78
CA LYS A 165 5.56 6.11 -16.14
C LYS A 165 4.54 4.99 -16.22
N GLU A 166 4.81 3.87 -15.55
CA GLU A 166 3.84 2.78 -15.39
C GLU A 166 2.61 3.23 -14.57
N TYR A 167 2.83 4.04 -13.54
CA TYR A 167 1.73 4.61 -12.77
C TYR A 167 0.88 5.60 -13.60
N LEU A 168 1.52 6.44 -14.44
CA LEU A 168 0.82 7.32 -15.37
C LEU A 168 0.05 6.53 -16.43
N ALA A 169 0.65 5.46 -16.99
CA ALA A 169 0.01 4.61 -18.00
C ALA A 169 -1.35 4.03 -17.54
N ILE A 170 -1.47 3.69 -16.26
CA ILE A 170 -2.74 3.21 -15.67
C ILE A 170 -3.67 4.33 -15.19
N GLY A 171 -3.36 5.59 -15.49
CA GLY A 171 -4.16 6.75 -15.12
C GLY A 171 -3.81 7.35 -13.76
N GLY A 172 -2.62 7.14 -13.26
CA GLY A 172 -2.12 7.75 -12.02
C GLY A 172 -2.21 9.27 -12.01
N TYR A 173 -2.28 9.85 -10.83
CA TYR A 173 -2.46 11.29 -10.57
C TYR A 173 -3.77 11.91 -11.13
N ARG A 174 -4.74 11.11 -11.58
CA ARG A 174 -6.07 11.64 -11.99
C ARG A 174 -6.85 12.25 -10.82
N ALA A 175 -6.78 11.61 -9.66
CA ALA A 175 -7.46 12.13 -8.48
C ALA A 175 -6.83 13.45 -8.01
N PHE A 176 -5.49 13.54 -8.03
CA PHE A 176 -4.78 14.78 -7.73
C PHE A 176 -5.13 15.88 -8.71
N GLU A 177 -5.09 15.62 -10.03
CA GLU A 177 -5.48 16.57 -11.06
C GLU A 177 -6.91 17.07 -10.84
N LYS A 178 -7.86 16.15 -10.62
CA LYS A 178 -9.27 16.50 -10.34
C LYS A 178 -9.39 17.38 -9.09
N ALA A 179 -8.68 17.01 -8.01
CA ALA A 179 -8.67 17.77 -6.77
C ALA A 179 -8.07 19.18 -6.94
N LEU A 180 -6.97 19.29 -7.72
CA LEU A 180 -6.26 20.55 -7.90
C LEU A 180 -7.00 21.54 -8.83
N LEU A 181 -7.58 21.03 -9.92
CA LEU A 181 -8.10 21.87 -10.99
C LEU A 181 -9.63 22.05 -10.95
N ASN A 182 -10.35 21.09 -10.37
CA ASN A 182 -11.81 21.01 -10.50
C ASN A 182 -12.56 21.01 -9.16
N MET A 183 -11.86 20.99 -8.03
CA MET A 183 -12.48 20.96 -6.69
C MET A 183 -11.94 22.10 -5.83
N SER A 184 -12.82 22.71 -5.05
CA SER A 184 -12.37 23.58 -3.97
C SER A 184 -11.85 22.74 -2.78
N PRO A 185 -11.02 23.31 -1.88
CA PRO A 185 -10.65 22.64 -0.63
C PRO A 185 -11.87 22.14 0.17
N GLU A 186 -12.97 22.89 0.17
CA GLU A 186 -14.22 22.53 0.84
C GLU A 186 -14.89 21.32 0.19
N ASP A 187 -14.89 21.22 -1.15
CA ASP A 187 -15.44 20.06 -1.86
C ASP A 187 -14.68 18.78 -1.49
N ILE A 188 -13.33 18.87 -1.40
CA ILE A 188 -12.49 17.72 -0.98
C ILE A 188 -12.81 17.33 0.46
N LEU A 189 -12.95 18.30 1.37
CA LEU A 189 -13.29 18.02 2.78
C LEU A 189 -14.68 17.38 2.91
N ASN A 190 -15.64 17.85 2.11
CA ASN A 190 -16.99 17.29 2.06
C ASN A 190 -16.96 15.85 1.53
N GLU A 191 -16.25 15.58 0.43
CA GLU A 191 -16.09 14.25 -0.14
C GLU A 191 -15.47 13.27 0.86
N MET A 192 -14.42 13.70 1.58
CA MET A 192 -13.80 12.89 2.64
C MET A 192 -14.73 12.67 3.83
N THR A 193 -15.58 13.63 4.15
CA THR A 193 -16.56 13.52 5.24
C THR A 193 -17.69 12.58 4.85
N GLU A 194 -18.24 12.73 3.64
CA GLU A 194 -19.30 11.87 3.11
C GLU A 194 -18.83 10.43 2.90
N SER A 195 -17.57 10.19 2.54
CA SER A 195 -17.01 8.86 2.39
C SER A 195 -17.02 8.06 3.70
N ASN A 196 -17.07 8.74 4.83
CA ASN A 196 -16.93 8.18 6.18
C ASN A 196 -15.65 7.32 6.33
N LEU A 197 -14.58 7.62 5.57
CA LEU A 197 -13.30 6.94 5.74
C LEU A 197 -12.79 7.17 7.17
N ARG A 198 -12.50 6.07 7.85
CA ARG A 198 -11.88 6.06 9.18
C ARG A 198 -10.39 5.76 9.09
N GLY A 199 -9.62 6.32 10.01
CA GLY A 199 -8.18 6.06 10.11
C GLY A 199 -7.87 4.57 10.25
N ARG A 200 -6.95 4.06 9.40
CA ARG A 200 -6.55 2.66 9.31
C ARG A 200 -5.35 2.29 10.20
N GLY A 201 -4.80 3.26 10.92
CA GLY A 201 -3.72 3.03 11.89
C GLY A 201 -4.18 2.62 13.30
N GLY A 202 -5.34 1.97 13.43
CA GLY A 202 -5.87 1.42 14.67
C GLY A 202 -6.85 2.33 15.43
N GLY A 203 -6.72 3.67 15.34
CA GLY A 203 -7.55 4.60 16.10
C GLY A 203 -8.95 4.87 15.52
N GLY A 204 -9.21 4.53 14.28
CA GLY A 204 -10.53 4.65 13.64
C GLY A 204 -11.14 6.05 13.60
N PHE A 205 -10.36 7.10 13.77
CA PHE A 205 -10.89 8.47 13.81
C PHE A 205 -11.34 8.91 12.39
N PRO A 206 -12.53 9.56 12.25
CA PRO A 206 -13.06 9.98 10.96
C PRO A 206 -12.11 10.98 10.25
N LEU A 207 -11.74 10.64 9.00
CA LEU A 207 -10.76 11.42 8.22
C LEU A 207 -11.23 12.85 7.98
N GLY A 208 -12.45 13.02 7.46
CA GLY A 208 -13.03 14.32 7.13
C GLY A 208 -13.05 15.28 8.33
N ARG A 209 -13.41 14.78 9.53
CA ARG A 209 -13.36 15.59 10.77
C ARG A 209 -11.95 16.05 11.11
N LYS A 210 -10.95 15.17 10.93
CA LYS A 210 -9.55 15.51 11.20
C LYS A 210 -9.07 16.61 10.25
N TRP A 211 -9.28 16.43 8.95
CA TRP A 211 -8.86 17.40 7.94
C TRP A 211 -9.55 18.74 8.09
N THR A 212 -10.88 18.74 8.33
CA THR A 212 -11.64 19.96 8.61
C THR A 212 -11.12 20.70 9.84
N SER A 213 -10.70 19.95 10.88
CA SER A 213 -10.12 20.58 12.08
C SER A 213 -8.80 21.31 11.78
N VAL A 214 -7.93 20.73 10.93
CA VAL A 214 -6.68 21.38 10.50
C VAL A 214 -6.96 22.52 9.53
N ALA A 215 -7.88 22.36 8.58
CA ALA A 215 -8.23 23.40 7.61
C ALA A 215 -8.70 24.68 8.31
N LYS A 216 -9.47 24.55 9.40
CA LYS A 216 -10.00 25.68 10.20
C LYS A 216 -8.94 26.40 11.04
N GLN A 217 -7.74 25.86 11.23
CA GLN A 217 -6.68 26.52 11.95
C GLN A 217 -6.17 27.73 11.14
N LYS A 218 -5.95 28.85 11.82
CA LYS A 218 -5.55 30.12 11.19
C LYS A 218 -4.04 30.23 10.90
N SER A 219 -3.24 29.21 11.27
CA SER A 219 -1.80 29.23 11.01
C SER A 219 -1.52 29.25 9.50
N PRO A 220 -0.55 30.07 9.05
CA PRO A 220 -0.10 30.11 7.65
C PRO A 220 0.68 28.83 7.27
N THR A 221 1.23 28.12 8.26
CA THR A 221 1.99 26.90 8.09
C THR A 221 1.19 25.71 8.62
N LYS A 222 1.07 24.67 7.81
CA LYS A 222 0.42 23.42 8.16
C LYS A 222 1.19 22.25 7.55
N TYR A 223 1.12 21.09 8.19
CA TYR A 223 1.86 19.91 7.75
C TYR A 223 0.96 18.70 7.51
N ILE A 224 1.36 17.88 6.53
CA ILE A 224 0.83 16.54 6.35
C ILE A 224 1.88 15.54 6.83
N VAL A 225 1.52 14.69 7.78
CA VAL A 225 2.40 13.62 8.27
C VAL A 225 1.78 12.28 7.95
N CYS A 226 2.50 11.50 7.15
CA CYS A 226 2.19 10.12 6.85
C CYS A 226 2.89 9.23 7.88
N ASN A 227 2.11 8.52 8.68
CA ASN A 227 2.60 7.57 9.66
C ASN A 227 2.75 6.19 8.99
N GLY A 228 3.99 5.82 8.68
CA GLY A 228 4.42 4.51 8.22
C GLY A 228 5.20 3.73 9.28
N ASP A 229 5.04 4.07 10.57
CA ASP A 229 5.62 3.31 11.69
C ASP A 229 4.75 2.08 12.03
N GLU A 230 4.75 1.11 11.14
CA GLU A 230 4.02 -0.15 11.25
C GLU A 230 4.81 -1.14 12.11
N GLY A 231 4.66 -1.03 13.43
CA GLY A 231 5.48 -1.74 14.42
C GLY A 231 4.98 -3.12 14.82
N ASP A 232 3.77 -3.51 14.45
CA ASP A 232 3.22 -4.83 14.75
C ASP A 232 3.88 -5.90 13.84
N PRO A 233 4.48 -6.97 14.41
CA PRO A 233 5.20 -7.99 13.64
C PRO A 233 4.38 -8.71 12.57
N GLY A 234 3.07 -8.77 12.70
CA GLY A 234 2.16 -9.40 11.74
C GLY A 234 1.56 -8.42 10.74
N ALA A 235 1.76 -7.11 10.89
CA ALA A 235 1.21 -6.07 10.03
C ALA A 235 2.24 -5.64 8.99
N PHE A 236 1.86 -5.63 7.72
CA PHE A 236 2.69 -5.19 6.60
C PHE A 236 1.86 -4.59 5.45
N MET A 237 0.66 -4.10 5.72
CA MET A 237 -0.18 -3.41 4.75
C MET A 237 0.48 -2.10 4.30
N ASP A 238 0.90 -1.27 5.25
CA ASP A 238 1.55 0.01 4.99
C ASP A 238 2.86 -0.18 4.23
N ARG A 239 3.67 -1.16 4.63
CA ARG A 239 4.88 -1.55 3.91
C ARG A 239 4.57 -1.96 2.47
N SER A 240 3.53 -2.78 2.25
CA SER A 240 3.16 -3.24 0.90
C SER A 240 2.75 -2.09 -0.01
N ILE A 241 2.08 -1.06 0.50
CA ILE A 241 1.73 0.16 -0.24
C ILE A 241 3.00 0.95 -0.58
N MET A 242 3.84 1.23 0.40
CA MET A 242 5.08 1.99 0.21
C MET A 242 6.06 1.30 -0.75
N GLU A 243 6.09 -0.03 -0.76
CA GLU A 243 6.94 -0.82 -1.66
C GLU A 243 6.32 -1.01 -3.05
N GLY A 244 4.99 -1.11 -3.15
CA GLY A 244 4.30 -1.57 -4.35
C GLY A 244 3.58 -0.50 -5.16
N ASP A 245 3.14 0.57 -4.51
CA ASP A 245 2.43 1.69 -5.15
C ASP A 245 2.73 3.01 -4.41
N PRO A 246 4.01 3.44 -4.36
CA PRO A 246 4.40 4.64 -3.62
C PRO A 246 3.76 5.91 -4.18
N HIS A 247 3.53 6.00 -5.50
CA HIS A 247 2.92 7.18 -6.13
C HIS A 247 1.49 7.42 -5.68
N ARG A 248 0.69 6.36 -5.43
CA ARG A 248 -0.65 6.48 -4.84
C ARG A 248 -0.62 7.15 -3.46
N LEU A 249 0.38 6.81 -2.64
CA LEU A 249 0.58 7.45 -1.34
C LEU A 249 0.91 8.93 -1.48
N LEU A 250 1.85 9.28 -2.40
CA LEU A 250 2.20 10.68 -2.68
C LEU A 250 0.98 11.45 -3.15
N GLU A 251 0.20 10.90 -4.08
CA GLU A 251 -1.05 11.49 -4.58
C GLU A 251 -2.04 11.79 -3.45
N GLY A 252 -2.23 10.84 -2.52
CA GLY A 252 -3.08 11.03 -1.35
C GLY A 252 -2.59 12.13 -0.39
N MET A 253 -1.29 12.27 -0.21
CA MET A 253 -0.68 13.33 0.59
C MET A 253 -0.85 14.71 -0.07
N MET A 254 -0.68 14.80 -1.39
CA MET A 254 -0.87 16.03 -2.16
C MET A 254 -2.32 16.52 -2.08
N ILE A 255 -3.29 15.63 -2.22
CA ILE A 255 -4.71 15.94 -2.07
C ILE A 255 -5.03 16.43 -0.65
N ALA A 256 -4.44 15.81 0.37
CA ALA A 256 -4.56 16.27 1.76
C ALA A 256 -3.98 17.69 1.94
N GLY A 257 -2.88 17.99 1.24
CA GLY A 257 -2.27 19.32 1.20
C GLY A 257 -3.23 20.37 0.64
N ILE A 258 -3.87 20.09 -0.51
CA ILE A 258 -4.88 20.98 -1.13
C ILE A 258 -6.03 21.24 -0.14
N ALA A 259 -6.60 20.18 0.42
CA ALA A 259 -7.77 20.25 1.29
C ALA A 259 -7.53 21.07 2.57
N THR A 260 -6.30 21.09 3.08
CA THR A 260 -5.98 21.70 4.37
C THR A 260 -5.14 22.98 4.29
N GLY A 261 -4.57 23.26 3.10
CA GLY A 261 -3.67 24.39 2.86
C GLY A 261 -2.23 24.11 3.30
N ALA A 262 -1.85 22.83 3.51
CA ALA A 262 -0.48 22.45 3.80
C ALA A 262 0.38 22.44 2.52
N LYS A 263 1.65 22.88 2.65
CA LYS A 263 2.62 22.91 1.55
C LYS A 263 3.77 21.92 1.71
N GLU A 264 3.84 21.25 2.86
CA GLU A 264 4.88 20.26 3.16
C GLU A 264 4.29 19.00 3.78
N GLY A 265 4.85 17.88 3.38
CA GLY A 265 4.54 16.56 3.88
C GLY A 265 5.77 15.82 4.40
N TYR A 266 5.57 15.00 5.43
CA TYR A 266 6.60 14.13 6.01
C TYR A 266 6.12 12.69 6.04
N ILE A 267 6.90 11.78 5.47
CA ILE A 267 6.66 10.34 5.58
C ILE A 267 7.60 9.80 6.66
N TYR A 268 7.03 9.36 7.76
CA TYR A 268 7.78 8.67 8.80
C TYR A 268 7.72 7.17 8.55
N VAL A 269 8.88 6.57 8.29
CA VAL A 269 9.00 5.15 7.96
C VAL A 269 10.07 4.50 8.82
N ARG A 270 9.86 3.24 9.20
CA ARG A 270 10.80 2.47 10.01
C ARG A 270 12.12 2.24 9.29
N ALA A 271 13.25 2.29 10.03
CA ALA A 271 14.57 1.94 9.50
C ALA A 271 14.63 0.48 9.02
N GLU A 272 13.81 -0.39 9.59
CA GLU A 272 13.68 -1.82 9.24
C GLU A 272 12.98 -2.06 7.90
N TYR A 273 12.47 -0.99 7.23
CA TYR A 273 11.87 -1.07 5.92
C TYR A 273 12.75 -0.41 4.83
N PRO A 274 13.99 -0.89 4.61
CA PRO A 274 14.92 -0.25 3.68
C PRO A 274 14.43 -0.20 2.24
N LEU A 275 13.67 -1.22 1.81
CA LEU A 275 13.08 -1.26 0.48
C LEU A 275 12.00 -0.19 0.33
N ALA A 276 11.10 -0.03 1.31
CA ALA A 276 10.09 1.03 1.30
C ALA A 276 10.74 2.42 1.23
N VAL A 277 11.79 2.66 2.03
CA VAL A 277 12.56 3.92 1.98
C VAL A 277 13.14 4.17 0.58
N SER A 278 13.72 3.14 -0.06
CA SER A 278 14.30 3.24 -1.40
C SER A 278 13.22 3.56 -2.44
N ARG A 279 12.05 2.88 -2.38
CA ARG A 279 10.91 3.11 -3.28
C ARG A 279 10.35 4.52 -3.15
N LEU A 280 10.12 4.97 -1.92
CA LEU A 280 9.61 6.31 -1.65
C LEU A 280 10.57 7.40 -2.11
N LYS A 281 11.89 7.25 -1.89
CA LYS A 281 12.89 8.19 -2.40
C LYS A 281 12.87 8.27 -3.92
N GLY A 282 12.79 7.12 -4.59
CA GLY A 282 12.68 7.05 -6.05
C GLY A 282 11.40 7.72 -6.55
N ALA A 283 10.26 7.44 -5.92
CA ALA A 283 8.98 8.01 -6.31
C ALA A 283 8.93 9.55 -6.11
N ILE A 284 9.46 10.05 -5.00
CA ILE A 284 9.55 11.50 -4.75
C ILE A 284 10.43 12.17 -5.81
N ALA A 285 11.63 11.63 -6.06
CA ALA A 285 12.55 12.18 -7.07
C ALA A 285 11.92 12.19 -8.48
N GLN A 286 11.22 11.12 -8.85
CA GLN A 286 10.49 11.06 -10.13
C GLN A 286 9.34 12.08 -10.18
N ALA A 287 8.56 12.21 -9.11
CA ALA A 287 7.47 13.19 -9.05
C ALA A 287 8.00 14.64 -9.14
N GLU A 288 9.15 14.94 -8.52
CA GLU A 288 9.84 16.23 -8.66
C GLU A 288 10.35 16.44 -10.07
N GLN A 289 11.01 15.45 -10.69
CA GLN A 289 11.50 15.51 -12.07
C GLN A 289 10.38 15.75 -13.09
N PHE A 290 9.21 15.16 -12.85
CA PHE A 290 8.02 15.31 -13.69
C PHE A 290 7.21 16.58 -13.36
N GLY A 291 7.58 17.36 -12.34
CA GLY A 291 6.89 18.59 -11.93
C GLY A 291 5.55 18.34 -11.22
N LEU A 292 5.34 17.14 -10.69
CA LEU A 292 4.18 16.79 -9.87
C LEU A 292 4.43 17.02 -8.36
N LEU A 293 5.68 17.29 -7.98
CA LEU A 293 6.07 17.83 -6.66
C LEU A 293 6.98 19.04 -6.87
N GLY A 294 7.01 19.96 -5.91
CA GLY A 294 7.77 21.20 -5.96
C GLY A 294 6.89 22.43 -6.05
N ASP A 295 7.27 23.40 -6.88
CA ASP A 295 6.58 24.69 -7.02
C ASP A 295 5.69 24.74 -8.25
N ASN A 296 4.59 25.49 -8.16
CA ASN A 296 3.70 25.81 -9.28
C ASN A 296 3.23 24.56 -10.07
N ILE A 297 2.78 23.54 -9.36
CA ILE A 297 2.40 22.25 -9.92
C ILE A 297 1.28 22.42 -10.95
N LEU A 298 1.46 21.83 -12.15
CA LEU A 298 0.55 21.92 -13.30
C LEU A 298 0.18 23.38 -13.66
N GLY A 299 1.10 24.33 -13.44
CA GLY A 299 0.90 25.75 -13.77
C GLY A 299 -0.02 26.50 -12.82
N THR A 300 -0.33 25.96 -11.67
CA THR A 300 -1.12 26.58 -10.60
C THR A 300 -0.21 27.22 -9.54
N ASP A 301 -0.78 27.98 -8.59
CA ASP A 301 -0.07 28.50 -7.43
C ASP A 301 0.17 27.44 -6.34
N TYR A 302 -0.27 26.20 -6.56
CA TYR A 302 -0.09 25.11 -5.61
C TYR A 302 1.35 24.59 -5.65
N SER A 303 1.94 24.52 -4.47
CA SER A 303 3.28 23.97 -4.25
C SER A 303 3.23 22.96 -3.12
N PHE A 304 3.89 21.82 -3.29
CA PHE A 304 3.93 20.78 -2.25
C PHE A 304 5.26 20.01 -2.29
N ARG A 305 5.87 19.79 -1.14
CA ARG A 305 7.11 19.05 -0.97
C ARG A 305 6.93 17.91 0.01
N ILE A 306 7.62 16.80 -0.23
CA ILE A 306 7.55 15.61 0.63
C ILE A 306 8.95 15.23 1.11
N HIS A 307 9.08 15.03 2.42
CA HIS A 307 10.31 14.63 3.10
C HIS A 307 10.16 13.24 3.71
N ILE A 308 11.26 12.48 3.80
CA ILE A 308 11.29 11.18 4.45
C ILE A 308 12.08 11.25 5.75
N ASN A 309 11.45 10.84 6.85
CA ASN A 309 12.09 10.62 8.13
C ASN A 309 12.14 9.13 8.46
N ARG A 310 13.32 8.63 8.82
CA ARG A 310 13.50 7.24 9.24
C ARG A 310 13.46 7.13 10.75
N GLY A 311 12.50 6.37 11.26
CA GLY A 311 12.41 6.02 12.67
C GLY A 311 13.43 4.94 13.07
N ALA A 312 13.89 4.97 14.31
CA ALA A 312 14.85 3.99 14.84
C ALA A 312 14.19 2.70 15.36
N GLY A 313 12.95 2.39 14.95
CA GLY A 313 12.24 1.14 15.29
C GLY A 313 11.53 1.13 16.65
N ALA A 314 11.45 2.25 17.34
CA ALA A 314 10.73 2.35 18.62
C ALA A 314 9.20 2.32 18.36
N PHE A 315 8.50 1.29 18.85
CA PHE A 315 7.05 1.13 18.71
C PHE A 315 6.25 2.33 19.18
N VAL A 316 6.72 3.02 20.23
CA VAL A 316 6.07 4.23 20.76
C VAL A 316 5.97 5.36 19.73
N CYS A 317 6.85 5.39 18.72
CA CYS A 317 6.81 6.39 17.66
C CYS A 317 5.62 6.20 16.69
N GLY A 318 4.89 5.10 16.75
CA GLY A 318 3.58 4.95 16.12
C GLY A 318 2.49 5.86 16.71
N GLU A 319 2.64 6.31 17.98
CA GLU A 319 1.79 7.34 18.56
C GLU A 319 2.12 8.72 17.97
N GLY A 320 1.08 9.48 17.58
CA GLY A 320 1.24 10.67 16.76
C GLY A 320 2.10 11.78 17.36
N SER A 321 2.02 12.02 18.67
CA SER A 321 2.83 13.05 19.32
C SER A 321 4.28 12.61 19.55
N ALA A 322 4.52 11.33 19.79
CA ALA A 322 5.85 10.74 19.82
C ALA A 322 6.51 10.78 18.45
N LEU A 323 5.75 10.47 17.39
CA LEU A 323 6.20 10.54 16.01
C LEU A 323 6.63 11.96 15.62
N THR A 324 5.81 12.98 15.90
CA THR A 324 6.16 14.38 15.60
C THR A 324 7.41 14.81 16.36
N ALA A 325 7.54 14.45 17.64
CA ALA A 325 8.75 14.72 18.43
C ALA A 325 9.99 14.05 17.81
N SER A 326 9.85 12.82 17.29
CA SER A 326 10.94 12.10 16.62
C SER A 326 11.36 12.79 15.31
N ILE A 327 10.41 13.28 14.49
CA ILE A 327 10.72 14.07 13.29
C ILE A 327 11.49 15.33 13.64
N GLU A 328 11.14 15.97 14.77
CA GLU A 328 11.81 17.18 15.29
C GLU A 328 13.20 16.90 15.88
N GLY A 329 13.69 15.66 15.84
CA GLY A 329 14.96 15.26 16.43
C GLY A 329 14.95 15.15 17.96
N LYS A 330 13.77 15.15 18.57
CA LYS A 330 13.57 15.01 20.01
C LYS A 330 13.32 13.55 20.38
N ARG A 331 13.41 13.25 21.69
CA ARG A 331 13.01 11.93 22.18
C ARG A 331 11.54 11.68 21.88
N GLY A 332 11.23 10.54 21.24
CA GLY A 332 9.88 10.13 20.88
C GLY A 332 9.04 9.75 22.11
N MET A 333 8.54 10.75 22.81
CA MET A 333 7.67 10.56 23.98
C MET A 333 6.27 11.11 23.68
N PRO A 334 5.20 10.37 24.03
CA PRO A 334 3.85 10.86 23.93
C PRO A 334 3.62 12.11 24.79
N ARG A 335 2.83 13.04 24.27
CA ARG A 335 2.39 14.24 24.99
C ARG A 335 0.98 14.08 25.52
N VAL A 336 0.70 14.70 26.66
CA VAL A 336 -0.66 14.81 27.19
C VAL A 336 -1.51 15.69 26.26
N LYS A 337 -2.73 15.30 26.02
CA LYS A 337 -3.70 16.02 25.17
C LYS A 337 -4.82 16.60 26.04
N PRO A 338 -5.35 17.82 25.82
CA PRO A 338 -4.92 18.79 24.79
C PRO A 338 -3.55 19.45 25.07
N PRO A 339 -2.90 20.13 24.06
CA PRO A 339 -3.38 20.33 22.69
C PRO A 339 -3.26 19.05 21.83
N ARG A 340 -4.12 18.95 20.81
CA ARG A 340 -4.08 17.85 19.84
C ARG A 340 -3.14 18.19 18.68
N THR A 341 -2.67 17.20 17.95
CA THR A 341 -1.81 17.39 16.76
C THR A 341 -2.46 18.24 15.66
N VAL A 342 -3.77 18.24 15.56
CA VAL A 342 -4.53 19.11 14.64
C VAL A 342 -4.44 20.59 15.00
N GLU A 343 -4.03 20.92 16.22
CA GLU A 343 -3.83 22.27 16.75
C GLU A 343 -2.34 22.59 16.83
N HIS A 344 -1.58 21.73 17.51
CA HIS A 344 -0.15 21.84 17.75
C HIS A 344 0.54 20.50 17.53
N GLY A 345 0.90 20.22 16.29
CA GLY A 345 1.57 18.99 15.85
C GLY A 345 3.06 19.19 15.59
N LEU A 346 3.49 18.88 14.37
CA LEU A 346 4.89 19.02 13.93
C LEU A 346 5.33 20.47 13.97
N PHE A 347 6.49 20.74 14.57
CA PHE A 347 7.04 22.09 14.81
C PHE A 347 6.06 23.04 15.50
N ASN A 348 5.18 22.48 16.33
CA ASN A 348 4.11 23.19 17.02
C ASN A 348 3.04 23.83 16.11
N GLU A 349 2.94 23.37 14.86
CA GLU A 349 2.00 23.84 13.85
C GLU A 349 0.86 22.84 13.63
N PRO A 350 -0.31 23.28 13.14
CA PRO A 350 -1.42 22.40 12.83
C PRO A 350 -1.01 21.28 11.86
N THR A 351 -1.26 20.05 12.23
CA THR A 351 -0.75 18.88 11.51
C THR A 351 -1.85 17.84 11.27
N VAL A 352 -2.03 17.46 10.00
CA VAL A 352 -2.72 16.23 9.63
C VAL A 352 -1.76 15.07 9.83
N LEU A 353 -2.07 14.16 10.74
CA LEU A 353 -1.34 12.91 10.88
C LEU A 353 -2.25 11.75 10.52
N ASN A 354 -1.92 11.06 9.45
CA ASN A 354 -2.66 9.89 8.96
C ASN A 354 -1.73 8.72 8.67
N ASN A 355 -2.25 7.52 8.82
CA ASN A 355 -1.59 6.28 8.44
C ASN A 355 -1.50 6.14 6.91
N VAL A 356 -0.56 5.33 6.40
CA VAL A 356 -0.30 5.08 4.97
C VAL A 356 -1.55 4.59 4.24
N GLU A 357 -2.19 3.51 4.72
CA GLU A 357 -3.39 2.95 4.09
C GLU A 357 -4.52 3.99 4.03
N THR A 358 -4.66 4.82 5.06
CA THR A 358 -5.67 5.89 5.07
C THR A 358 -5.45 6.87 3.93
N LEU A 359 -4.22 7.34 3.73
CA LEU A 359 -3.88 8.28 2.66
C LEU A 359 -4.01 7.63 1.28
N ALA A 360 -3.63 6.36 1.12
CA ALA A 360 -3.73 5.64 -0.14
C ALA A 360 -5.19 5.37 -0.59
N ASN A 361 -6.18 5.45 0.31
CA ASN A 361 -7.60 5.42 -0.05
C ASN A 361 -8.12 6.75 -0.63
N VAL A 362 -7.46 7.86 -0.37
CA VAL A 362 -7.92 9.20 -0.78
C VAL A 362 -8.06 9.31 -2.30
N PRO A 363 -7.05 8.96 -3.12
CA PRO A 363 -7.18 9.03 -4.58
C PRO A 363 -8.35 8.21 -5.12
N VAL A 364 -8.58 7.03 -4.54
CA VAL A 364 -9.67 6.14 -4.95
C VAL A 364 -11.03 6.77 -4.67
N ILE A 365 -11.19 7.43 -3.52
CA ILE A 365 -12.43 8.11 -3.15
C ILE A 365 -12.66 9.32 -4.08
N ILE A 366 -11.65 10.14 -4.34
CA ILE A 366 -11.77 11.30 -5.23
C ILE A 366 -12.17 10.86 -6.65
N ASN A 367 -11.63 9.75 -7.15
CA ASN A 367 -11.96 9.24 -8.49
C ASN A 367 -13.38 8.69 -8.57
N ASN A 368 -13.76 7.82 -7.61
CA ASN A 368 -15.00 7.04 -7.69
C ASN A 368 -16.18 7.65 -6.91
N GLY A 369 -15.90 8.58 -6.01
CA GLY A 369 -16.88 9.25 -5.18
C GLY A 369 -17.13 8.59 -3.82
N ALA A 370 -17.54 9.42 -2.86
CA ALA A 370 -17.83 9.01 -1.48
C ALA A 370 -18.92 7.94 -1.40
N LYS A 371 -19.96 8.04 -2.23
CA LYS A 371 -21.07 7.07 -2.25
C LYS A 371 -20.59 5.67 -2.67
N TRP A 372 -19.73 5.61 -3.68
CA TRP A 372 -19.12 4.34 -4.09
C TRP A 372 -18.30 3.72 -2.95
N PHE A 373 -17.45 4.50 -2.29
CA PHE A 373 -16.65 4.00 -1.16
C PHE A 373 -17.54 3.51 0.00
N ARG A 374 -18.62 4.21 0.30
CA ARG A 374 -19.59 3.81 1.34
C ARG A 374 -20.37 2.55 0.99
N SER A 375 -20.49 2.20 -0.28
CA SER A 375 -21.14 0.94 -0.69
C SER A 375 -20.32 -0.31 -0.38
N ILE A 376 -19.05 -0.14 0.02
CA ILE A 376 -18.12 -1.22 0.33
C ILE A 376 -18.07 -1.41 1.85
N GLY A 377 -18.54 -2.54 2.34
CA GLY A 377 -18.51 -2.88 3.75
C GLY A 377 -19.62 -2.25 4.61
N PRO A 378 -19.46 -2.23 5.94
CA PRO A 378 -20.50 -1.75 6.84
C PRO A 378 -20.59 -0.22 6.84
N GLU A 379 -21.81 0.30 7.03
CA GLU A 379 -22.09 1.75 6.99
C GLU A 379 -21.23 2.57 7.95
N ASN A 380 -20.94 2.05 9.12
CA ASN A 380 -20.18 2.75 10.18
C ASN A 380 -18.66 2.73 9.95
N SER A 381 -18.15 1.86 9.06
CA SER A 381 -16.72 1.73 8.73
C SER A 381 -16.55 1.21 7.32
N PRO A 382 -16.85 2.01 6.29
CA PRO A 382 -16.80 1.60 4.90
C PRO A 382 -15.37 1.38 4.41
N GLY A 383 -15.26 0.79 3.20
CA GLY A 383 -13.99 0.54 2.52
C GLY A 383 -13.32 -0.79 2.89
N THR A 384 -13.96 -1.60 3.73
CA THR A 384 -13.51 -2.96 4.03
C THR A 384 -14.72 -3.89 4.12
N HIS A 385 -14.69 -5.00 3.41
CA HIS A 385 -15.74 -6.00 3.43
C HIS A 385 -15.15 -7.38 3.68
N PHE A 386 -15.74 -8.11 4.63
CA PHE A 386 -15.50 -9.53 4.86
C PHE A 386 -16.73 -10.30 4.39
N PRO A 387 -16.62 -11.27 3.46
CA PRO A 387 -17.73 -12.11 3.07
C PRO A 387 -18.38 -12.73 4.30
N GLN A 388 -19.73 -12.76 4.37
CA GLN A 388 -20.47 -13.25 5.56
C GLN A 388 -20.09 -14.68 5.96
N ASP A 389 -19.69 -15.50 4.98
CA ASP A 389 -19.24 -16.87 5.21
C ASP A 389 -17.74 -17.01 5.49
N SER A 390 -16.99 -15.90 5.56
CA SER A 390 -15.57 -15.96 5.89
C SER A 390 -15.38 -16.48 7.33
N PHE A 391 -14.30 -17.24 7.52
CA PHE A 391 -13.86 -17.69 8.86
C PHE A 391 -13.78 -16.52 9.85
N TRP A 392 -13.26 -15.37 9.40
CA TRP A 392 -13.10 -14.18 10.24
C TRP A 392 -14.42 -13.59 10.72
N VAL A 393 -15.46 -13.56 9.88
CA VAL A 393 -16.79 -13.08 10.31
C VAL A 393 -17.43 -14.06 11.30
N LYS A 394 -17.30 -15.36 11.06
CA LYS A 394 -17.76 -16.40 12.00
C LYS A 394 -16.97 -16.32 13.32
N PHE A 395 -15.65 -16.15 13.24
CA PHE A 395 -14.78 -15.99 14.40
C PHE A 395 -15.14 -14.73 15.21
N MET A 396 -15.29 -13.57 14.55
CA MET A 396 -15.65 -12.31 15.22
C MET A 396 -17.09 -12.33 15.78
N LYS A 397 -18.03 -12.95 15.08
CA LYS A 397 -19.40 -13.17 15.63
C LYS A 397 -19.37 -14.06 16.86
N ASN A 398 -18.60 -15.13 16.84
CA ASN A 398 -18.46 -16.02 17.99
C ASN A 398 -17.74 -15.33 19.16
N LEU A 399 -16.73 -14.52 18.89
CA LEU A 399 -16.04 -13.72 19.92
C LEU A 399 -16.99 -12.70 20.55
N ALA A 400 -17.77 -11.98 19.73
CA ALA A 400 -18.74 -11.01 20.23
C ALA A 400 -19.88 -11.66 21.03
N THR A 401 -20.35 -12.85 20.62
CA THR A 401 -21.38 -13.60 21.35
C THR A 401 -20.84 -14.20 22.65
N SER A 402 -19.62 -14.72 22.65
CA SER A 402 -18.99 -15.25 23.87
C SER A 402 -18.72 -14.13 24.88
N THR A 403 -18.26 -12.96 24.44
CA THR A 403 -17.99 -11.83 25.35
C THR A 403 -19.25 -11.25 25.97
N ILE A 404 -20.39 -11.33 25.30
CA ILE A 404 -21.67 -10.84 25.83
C ILE A 404 -22.31 -11.89 26.76
N GLN A 405 -22.15 -13.18 26.51
CA GLN A 405 -22.69 -14.26 27.36
C GLN A 405 -21.82 -14.56 28.59
N ASP A 406 -20.51 -14.36 28.52
CA ASP A 406 -19.58 -14.69 29.62
C ASP A 406 -19.43 -13.59 30.68
N LEU A 407 -19.96 -12.39 30.47
CA LEU A 407 -20.08 -11.41 31.57
C LEU A 407 -21.15 -11.78 32.62
N SER A 408 -22.01 -12.75 32.34
CA SER A 408 -23.01 -13.26 33.27
C SER A 408 -22.66 -14.63 33.88
N SER A 409 -21.59 -15.28 33.45
CA SER A 409 -21.24 -16.65 33.84
C SER A 409 -19.73 -16.88 34.11
N ILE A 410 -19.02 -15.86 34.62
CA ILE A 410 -17.68 -16.07 35.18
C ILE A 410 -17.79 -16.77 36.54
N THR A 411 -18.36 -17.95 36.52
CA THR A 411 -18.16 -18.96 37.56
C THR A 411 -18.20 -20.32 36.87
N THR A 412 -17.04 -21.00 36.96
CA THR A 412 -16.84 -22.45 36.76
C THR A 412 -16.86 -22.98 35.32
N SER A 413 -15.75 -23.01 34.66
CA SER A 413 -15.13 -24.09 33.89
C SER A 413 -14.13 -23.55 32.85
N PRO A 414 -12.96 -24.13 32.63
CA PRO A 414 -12.02 -23.65 31.60
C PRO A 414 -12.60 -23.94 30.20
N PRO A 415 -12.51 -23.00 29.25
CA PRO A 415 -12.99 -23.23 27.89
C PRO A 415 -12.11 -24.29 27.18
N GLU A 416 -12.75 -25.16 26.41
CA GLU A 416 -12.05 -26.10 25.52
C GLU A 416 -11.17 -25.33 24.51
N PRO A 417 -10.02 -25.88 24.11
CA PRO A 417 -9.07 -25.19 23.26
C PRO A 417 -9.61 -25.05 21.85
N ILE A 418 -9.80 -23.80 21.44
CA ILE A 418 -10.11 -23.45 20.05
C ILE A 418 -8.86 -23.75 19.20
N ILE A 419 -8.96 -24.74 18.32
CA ILE A 419 -7.90 -25.07 17.36
C ILE A 419 -7.92 -24.00 16.27
N ALA A 420 -6.94 -23.09 16.26
CA ALA A 420 -6.70 -22.21 15.15
C ALA A 420 -6.16 -23.06 13.96
N PRO A 421 -6.60 -22.79 12.72
CA PRO A 421 -6.02 -23.47 11.57
C PRO A 421 -4.53 -23.12 11.47
N THR A 422 -3.74 -24.14 11.23
CA THR A 422 -2.28 -24.14 11.16
C THR A 422 -1.74 -23.19 10.10
N PHE A 423 -1.48 -21.95 10.48
CA PHE A 423 -0.62 -21.03 9.74
C PHE A 423 0.65 -20.63 10.53
N PHE A 424 0.82 -21.11 11.76
CA PHE A 424 2.03 -20.95 12.54
C PHE A 424 2.32 -22.26 13.28
N SER A 425 3.44 -22.89 12.99
CA SER A 425 3.99 -24.03 13.69
C SER A 425 4.68 -23.58 15.01
N GLU A 426 3.94 -22.94 15.92
CA GLU A 426 4.47 -22.65 17.25
C GLU A 426 3.62 -23.30 18.33
N SER A 427 4.29 -23.82 19.34
CA SER A 427 3.72 -24.60 20.44
C SER A 427 2.70 -23.77 21.26
N LYS A 428 1.63 -24.43 21.74
CA LYS A 428 0.54 -23.86 22.53
C LYS A 428 0.96 -23.03 23.77
N SER A 429 2.20 -23.14 24.22
CA SER A 429 2.71 -22.42 25.39
C SER A 429 3.09 -20.96 25.12
N SER A 430 3.35 -20.55 23.87
CA SER A 430 3.80 -19.21 23.54
C SER A 430 2.68 -18.17 23.40
N TRP A 431 1.42 -18.60 23.23
CA TRP A 431 0.28 -17.71 23.05
C TRP A 431 -0.27 -17.11 24.34
N ILE A 432 -0.22 -17.89 25.44
CA ILE A 432 -0.75 -17.44 26.75
C ILE A 432 0.12 -16.31 27.32
N SER A 433 1.43 -16.33 27.07
CA SER A 433 2.34 -15.26 27.51
C SER A 433 2.19 -13.95 26.70
N ARG A 434 1.68 -14.02 25.46
CA ARG A 434 1.51 -12.83 24.60
C ARG A 434 0.22 -12.04 24.87
N LEU A 435 -0.77 -12.67 25.53
CA LEU A 435 -2.02 -12.01 25.90
C LEU A 435 -1.98 -11.25 27.25
N GLY A 436 -0.81 -11.23 27.93
CA GLY A 436 -0.65 -10.46 29.17
C GLY A 436 -1.48 -10.95 30.35
N VAL A 437 -2.06 -12.18 30.27
CA VAL A 437 -2.81 -12.79 31.37
C VAL A 437 -1.82 -13.51 32.28
N THR A 438 -1.22 -12.79 33.21
CA THR A 438 -0.53 -13.40 34.35
C THR A 438 -1.58 -13.90 35.33
N ARG A 439 -1.69 -15.23 35.47
CA ARG A 439 -2.34 -15.82 36.67
C ARG A 439 -1.46 -15.53 37.86
N GLN A 440 -1.93 -14.71 38.79
CA GLN A 440 -1.39 -14.77 40.17
C GLN A 440 -1.81 -16.09 40.79
N PRO A 441 -0.89 -16.80 41.45
CA PRO A 441 -1.30 -17.89 42.32
C PRO A 441 -2.07 -17.31 43.54
N PRO A 442 -3.04 -18.02 44.09
CA PRO A 442 -3.64 -17.65 45.34
C PRO A 442 -2.57 -17.82 46.42
N ASP A 443 -2.49 -16.88 47.33
CA ASP A 443 -1.65 -16.88 48.52
C ASP A 443 -0.20 -16.36 48.33
N GLY A 444 -0.05 -15.02 48.21
CA GLY A 444 1.18 -14.29 48.47
C GLY A 444 0.88 -12.85 48.89
N PRO A 445 1.64 -12.23 49.82
CA PRO A 445 1.37 -10.89 50.30
C PRO A 445 1.55 -9.84 49.21
N PRO A 446 0.81 -8.70 49.27
CA PRO A 446 0.87 -7.66 48.26
C PRO A 446 2.22 -6.93 48.30
N ILE A 447 2.81 -6.74 47.10
CA ILE A 447 3.86 -5.78 46.85
C ILE A 447 3.29 -4.61 46.06
#